data_b202a4ca5477e663dbef62c10cf1f3f4
#
_entry.id   b202a4ca5477e663dbef62c10cf1f3f4
#
_cell.length_a   1.000
_cell.length_b   1.000
_cell.length_c   1.000
_cell.angle_alpha   90.00
_cell.angle_beta   90.00
_cell.angle_gamma   90.00
#
_symmetry.space_group_name_H-M   'P 1'
#
loop_
_entity.id
_entity.type
_entity.pdbx_description
1 polymer ?
#
loop_
_entity_poly.entity_id
_entity_poly.type
_entity_poly.pdbx_seq_one_letter_code
_entity_poly.pdbx_strand_id
1 'polypeptide(L)'
;QHADGRACEIQESIFCGIWRVRCQNDNGQWEEHLEAGSAPRALWLAATFNTLPDDSLLPPPVDGLMNGLTLAQELLAHVRDPATQPHSINLTQLPVSDADRQFLSRLCGEGRIQIRTIGYGESQIDATALRHVWHVRCLDTLKGLLLESYEICPLPELVLAAPEDLLDSLQRLDEVCGWLASG
;
A
#
# COMPACT_ATOMS: atom_id res chain seq x y z
N GLN A 1 2.67 -3.68 -11.04
CA GLN A 1 2.56 -3.66 -12.51
C GLN A 1 2.42 -2.23 -13.00
N HIS A 2 3.08 -1.86 -14.10
CA HIS A 2 2.87 -0.57 -14.77
C HIS A 2 1.42 -0.44 -15.28
N ALA A 3 1.01 0.80 -15.59
CA ALA A 3 -0.30 1.10 -16.18
C ALA A 3 -0.62 0.29 -17.45
N ASP A 4 0.42 -0.17 -18.14
CA ASP A 4 0.37 -0.99 -19.35
C ASP A 4 0.43 -2.51 -19.10
N GLY A 5 0.33 -2.96 -17.84
CA GLY A 5 0.35 -4.39 -17.46
C GLY A 5 1.74 -4.98 -17.28
N ARG A 6 2.82 -4.20 -17.43
CA ARG A 6 4.19 -4.68 -17.22
C ARG A 6 4.47 -4.98 -15.76
N ALA A 7 5.27 -6.03 -15.51
CA ALA A 7 5.70 -6.38 -14.15
C ALA A 7 6.82 -5.43 -13.69
N CYS A 8 6.71 -4.95 -12.45
CA CYS A 8 7.76 -4.25 -11.74
C CYS A 8 8.01 -4.90 -10.40
N GLU A 9 9.27 -5.00 -10.02
CA GLU A 9 9.75 -5.41 -8.70
C GLU A 9 10.49 -4.23 -8.08
N ILE A 10 10.13 -3.87 -6.87
CA ILE A 10 10.73 -2.75 -6.16
C ILE A 10 11.16 -3.24 -4.80
N GLN A 11 12.40 -2.94 -4.44
CA GLN A 11 12.99 -3.33 -3.16
C GLN A 11 13.70 -2.13 -2.55
N GLU A 12 13.44 -1.87 -1.28
CA GLU A 12 14.23 -0.92 -0.52
C GLU A 12 15.62 -1.50 -0.22
N SER A 13 16.65 -0.68 -0.33
CA SER A 13 18.01 -1.08 0.00
C SER A 13 18.25 -1.07 1.52
N ILE A 14 19.49 -1.33 1.95
CA ILE A 14 19.90 -1.16 3.36
C ILE A 14 19.93 0.32 3.80
N PHE A 15 19.86 1.24 2.84
CA PHE A 15 19.72 2.67 3.08
C PHE A 15 18.25 3.03 2.85
N CYS A 16 17.57 3.47 3.90
CA CYS A 16 16.18 3.88 3.85
C CYS A 16 16.00 4.98 2.80
N GLY A 17 14.94 4.85 1.99
CA GLY A 17 14.65 5.78 0.90
C GLY A 17 15.49 5.59 -0.36
N ILE A 18 16.34 4.57 -0.45
CA ILE A 18 17.01 4.17 -1.68
C ILE A 18 16.38 2.88 -2.19
N TRP A 19 15.75 2.97 -3.35
CA TRP A 19 14.93 1.93 -3.94
C TRP A 19 15.57 1.36 -5.18
N ARG A 20 15.67 0.05 -5.26
CA ARG A 20 16.01 -0.68 -6.47
C ARG A 20 14.73 -0.99 -7.23
N VAL A 21 14.59 -0.44 -8.42
CA VAL A 21 13.42 -0.60 -9.27
C VAL A 21 13.80 -1.43 -10.49
N ARG A 22 13.13 -2.55 -10.70
CA ARG A 22 13.27 -3.42 -11.87
C ARG A 22 11.93 -3.50 -12.58
N CYS A 23 11.86 -3.10 -13.82
CA CYS A 23 10.64 -3.14 -14.61
C CYS A 23 10.88 -3.79 -15.98
N GLN A 24 9.88 -4.49 -16.50
CA GLN A 24 9.96 -5.00 -17.88
C GLN A 24 9.72 -3.86 -18.86
N ASN A 25 10.58 -3.77 -19.88
CA ASN A 25 10.39 -2.88 -21.03
C ASN A 25 9.39 -3.47 -22.05
N ASP A 26 9.14 -2.75 -23.15
CA ASP A 26 8.20 -3.15 -24.21
C ASP A 26 8.56 -4.48 -24.87
N ASN A 27 9.82 -4.90 -24.79
CA ASN A 27 10.34 -6.15 -25.35
C ASN A 27 10.32 -7.30 -24.31
N GLY A 28 9.78 -7.07 -23.09
CA GLY A 28 9.78 -8.03 -21.99
C GLY A 28 11.11 -8.20 -21.28
N GLN A 29 12.12 -7.38 -21.61
CA GLN A 29 13.42 -7.41 -20.96
C GLN A 29 13.36 -6.59 -19.65
N TRP A 30 14.09 -7.06 -18.63
CA TRP A 30 14.18 -6.33 -17.35
C TRP A 30 15.21 -5.21 -17.45
N GLU A 31 14.78 -4.01 -17.13
CA GLU A 31 15.61 -2.83 -16.92
C GLU A 31 15.62 -2.48 -15.44
N GLU A 32 16.76 -1.99 -14.97
CA GLU A 32 16.98 -1.69 -13.57
C GLU A 32 17.55 -0.29 -13.38
N HIS A 33 17.05 0.42 -12.36
CA HIS A 33 17.59 1.71 -11.94
C HIS A 33 17.40 1.89 -10.43
N LEU A 34 18.05 2.91 -9.87
CA LEU A 34 17.89 3.33 -8.49
C LEU A 34 17.04 4.60 -8.43
N GLU A 35 16.17 4.66 -7.45
CA GLU A 35 15.41 5.85 -7.09
C GLU A 35 15.73 6.26 -5.65
N ALA A 36 15.72 7.57 -5.36
CA ALA A 36 15.84 8.11 -4.02
C ALA A 36 14.59 8.92 -3.66
N GLY A 37 14.04 8.70 -2.48
CA GLY A 37 12.86 9.39 -1.99
C GLY A 37 12.11 8.61 -0.90
N SER A 38 11.10 9.24 -0.32
CA SER A 38 10.27 8.61 0.72
C SER A 38 9.49 7.39 0.24
N ALA A 39 9.21 7.30 -1.06
CA ALA A 39 8.65 6.13 -1.72
C ALA A 39 9.04 6.13 -3.20
N PRO A 40 9.07 4.96 -3.86
CA PRO A 40 9.35 4.86 -5.29
C PRO A 40 8.29 5.60 -6.12
N ARG A 41 8.74 6.26 -7.19
CA ARG A 41 7.85 6.99 -8.11
C ARG A 41 6.72 6.11 -8.68
N ALA A 42 7.03 4.85 -8.93
CA ALA A 42 6.05 3.90 -9.48
C ALA A 42 4.84 3.69 -8.54
N LEU A 43 5.02 3.75 -7.21
CA LEU A 43 3.91 3.64 -6.25
C LEU A 43 3.00 4.87 -6.31
N TRP A 44 3.58 6.08 -6.37
CA TRP A 44 2.80 7.32 -6.51
C TRP A 44 1.98 7.33 -7.80
N LEU A 45 2.57 6.91 -8.90
CA LEU A 45 1.87 6.83 -10.19
C LEU A 45 0.77 5.77 -10.15
N ALA A 46 1.06 4.57 -9.65
CA ALA A 46 0.12 3.47 -9.63
C ALA A 46 -1.10 3.75 -8.73
N ALA A 47 -0.93 4.48 -7.63
CA ALA A 47 -2.03 4.93 -6.77
C ALA A 47 -3.07 5.81 -7.51
N THR A 48 -2.70 6.42 -8.64
CA THR A 48 -3.60 7.27 -9.43
C THR A 48 -4.43 6.52 -10.46
N PHE A 49 -4.11 5.25 -10.78
CA PHE A 49 -4.75 4.48 -11.84
C PHE A 49 -6.01 3.71 -11.43
N ASN A 50 -6.37 3.73 -10.17
CA ASN A 50 -7.53 3.00 -9.67
C ASN A 50 -8.83 3.76 -10.00
N THR A 51 -9.93 3.02 -10.11
CA THR A 51 -11.24 3.57 -10.47
C THR A 51 -11.84 4.39 -9.33
N LEU A 52 -12.55 5.47 -9.69
CA LEU A 52 -13.46 6.12 -8.76
C LEU A 52 -14.71 5.24 -8.59
N PRO A 53 -15.28 5.17 -7.38
CA PRO A 53 -16.48 4.38 -7.15
C PRO A 53 -17.70 4.96 -7.90
N ASP A 54 -18.40 4.10 -8.62
CA ASP A 54 -19.72 4.36 -9.15
C ASP A 54 -20.78 3.96 -8.09
N ASP A 55 -21.97 4.56 -8.13
CA ASP A 55 -23.07 4.27 -7.20
C ASP A 55 -23.60 2.83 -7.30
N SER A 56 -23.31 2.14 -8.40
CA SER A 56 -23.68 0.74 -8.63
C SER A 56 -22.72 -0.29 -7.98
N LEU A 57 -21.65 0.15 -7.29
CA LEU A 57 -20.58 -0.73 -6.82
C LEU A 57 -20.90 -1.53 -5.54
N LEU A 58 -21.97 -1.23 -4.83
CA LEU A 58 -22.31 -2.01 -3.63
C LEU A 58 -22.63 -3.45 -4.03
N PRO A 59 -21.87 -4.44 -3.54
CA PRO A 59 -22.22 -5.83 -3.75
C PRO A 59 -23.59 -6.14 -3.17
N PRO A 60 -24.30 -7.14 -3.69
CA PRO A 60 -25.55 -7.57 -3.08
C PRO A 60 -25.28 -8.00 -1.62
N PRO A 61 -26.16 -7.64 -0.67
CA PRO A 61 -26.04 -8.06 0.71
C PRO A 61 -26.06 -9.59 0.79
N VAL A 62 -25.28 -10.12 1.72
CA VAL A 62 -25.19 -11.56 2.01
C VAL A 62 -25.63 -11.86 3.42
N ASP A 63 -26.04 -13.09 3.68
CA ASP A 63 -26.43 -13.51 5.04
C ASP A 63 -25.23 -13.40 5.99
N GLY A 64 -25.48 -12.98 7.24
CA GLY A 64 -24.46 -12.84 8.28
C GLY A 64 -23.75 -11.48 8.30
N LEU A 65 -24.19 -10.52 7.49
CA LEU A 65 -23.70 -9.13 7.61
C LEU A 65 -24.12 -8.54 8.95
N MET A 66 -23.16 -7.94 9.64
CA MET A 66 -23.39 -7.17 10.88
C MET A 66 -23.22 -5.67 10.63
N ASN A 67 -22.02 -5.25 10.22
CA ASN A 67 -21.65 -3.86 10.01
C ASN A 67 -21.13 -3.58 8.60
N GLY A 68 -20.99 -4.59 7.75
CA GLY A 68 -20.37 -4.48 6.44
C GLY A 68 -20.97 -3.40 5.55
N LEU A 69 -22.29 -3.22 5.56
CA LEU A 69 -22.95 -2.20 4.78
C LEU A 69 -22.63 -0.77 5.28
N THR A 70 -22.63 -0.57 6.60
CA THR A 70 -22.30 0.74 7.21
C THR A 70 -20.85 1.10 6.92
N LEU A 71 -19.93 0.14 7.10
CA LEU A 71 -18.50 0.34 6.81
C LEU A 71 -18.24 0.60 5.32
N ALA A 72 -18.97 -0.06 4.43
CA ALA A 72 -18.90 0.19 2.99
C ALA A 72 -19.37 1.61 2.63
N GLN A 73 -20.45 2.09 3.25
CA GLN A 73 -20.94 3.46 3.04
C GLN A 73 -19.94 4.49 3.55
N GLU A 74 -19.34 4.26 4.73
CA GLU A 74 -18.30 5.11 5.30
C GLU A 74 -17.08 5.15 4.35
N LEU A 75 -16.57 4.00 3.91
CA LEU A 75 -15.47 3.89 2.97
C LEU A 75 -15.75 4.68 1.68
N LEU A 76 -16.90 4.45 1.06
CA LEU A 76 -17.27 5.13 -0.19
C LEU A 76 -17.44 6.64 -0.01
N ALA A 77 -17.94 7.11 1.13
CA ALA A 77 -18.05 8.54 1.43
C ALA A 77 -16.67 9.21 1.43
N HIS A 78 -15.68 8.61 2.11
CA HIS A 78 -14.31 9.14 2.17
C HIS A 78 -13.54 9.03 0.84
N VAL A 79 -13.81 7.99 0.04
CA VAL A 79 -13.21 7.86 -1.31
C VAL A 79 -13.72 8.95 -2.25
N ARG A 80 -14.99 9.36 -2.13
CA ARG A 80 -15.61 10.40 -2.96
C ARG A 80 -15.20 11.81 -2.57
N ASP A 81 -14.89 12.04 -1.32
CA ASP A 81 -14.48 13.35 -0.81
C ASP A 81 -13.01 13.35 -0.37
N PRO A 82 -12.10 13.79 -1.25
CA PRO A 82 -10.67 13.87 -0.91
C PRO A 82 -10.35 14.79 0.27
N ALA A 83 -11.24 15.72 0.63
CA ALA A 83 -11.04 16.62 1.78
C ALA A 83 -11.14 15.89 3.12
N THR A 84 -11.73 14.68 3.14
CA THR A 84 -11.87 13.84 4.34
C THR A 84 -10.74 12.82 4.50
N GLN A 85 -9.72 12.84 3.64
CA GLN A 85 -8.55 11.97 3.69
C GLN A 85 -7.41 12.65 4.48
N PRO A 86 -6.51 11.86 5.14
CA PRO A 86 -6.56 10.40 5.28
C PRO A 86 -7.64 9.91 6.24
N HIS A 87 -8.17 8.71 5.99
CA HIS A 87 -9.13 8.04 6.88
C HIS A 87 -8.79 6.56 7.00
N SER A 88 -9.05 5.94 8.16
CA SER A 88 -8.78 4.52 8.40
C SER A 88 -9.97 3.83 9.06
N ILE A 89 -10.39 2.70 8.50
CA ILE A 89 -11.42 1.81 9.05
C ILE A 89 -10.71 0.59 9.63
N ASN A 90 -10.57 0.55 10.97
CA ASN A 90 -9.87 -0.51 11.67
C ASN A 90 -10.82 -1.69 11.98
N LEU A 91 -10.70 -2.78 11.20
CA LEU A 91 -11.53 -3.97 11.33
C LEU A 91 -11.18 -4.83 12.58
N THR A 92 -9.99 -4.65 13.14
CA THR A 92 -9.58 -5.39 14.36
C THR A 92 -10.28 -4.85 15.59
N GLN A 93 -10.61 -3.56 15.61
CA GLN A 93 -11.26 -2.87 16.73
C GLN A 93 -12.79 -2.83 16.63
N LEU A 94 -13.35 -3.19 15.49
CA LEU A 94 -14.79 -3.15 15.23
C LEU A 94 -15.39 -4.57 15.31
N PRO A 95 -16.66 -4.71 15.72
CA PRO A 95 -17.36 -5.98 15.68
C PRO A 95 -17.74 -6.32 14.23
N VAL A 96 -16.84 -7.01 13.53
CA VAL A 96 -17.01 -7.43 12.14
C VAL A 96 -17.07 -8.94 12.03
N SER A 97 -18.00 -9.44 11.24
CA SER A 97 -18.12 -10.87 10.90
C SER A 97 -17.23 -11.21 9.69
N ASP A 98 -17.06 -12.50 9.42
CA ASP A 98 -16.39 -12.95 8.20
C ASP A 98 -17.18 -12.55 6.94
N ALA A 99 -18.51 -12.47 7.04
CA ALA A 99 -19.36 -11.97 5.95
C ALA A 99 -19.12 -10.48 5.65
N ASP A 100 -18.89 -9.66 6.71
CA ASP A 100 -18.53 -8.24 6.55
C ASP A 100 -17.19 -8.09 5.84
N ARG A 101 -16.17 -8.87 6.23
CA ARG A 101 -14.85 -8.87 5.58
C ARG A 101 -14.94 -9.25 4.10
N GLN A 102 -15.67 -10.31 3.78
CA GLN A 102 -15.88 -10.74 2.41
C GLN A 102 -16.65 -9.69 1.59
N PHE A 103 -17.64 -9.04 2.20
CA PHE A 103 -18.41 -7.98 1.56
C PHE A 103 -17.54 -6.78 1.22
N LEU A 104 -16.73 -6.29 2.16
CA LEU A 104 -15.78 -5.20 1.95
C LEU A 104 -14.70 -5.57 0.91
N SER A 105 -14.18 -6.79 0.96
CA SER A 105 -13.22 -7.27 -0.02
C SER A 105 -13.79 -7.29 -1.44
N ARG A 106 -15.05 -7.72 -1.61
CA ARG A 106 -15.75 -7.67 -2.91
C ARG A 106 -15.98 -6.25 -3.39
N LEU A 107 -16.36 -5.35 -2.48
CA LEU A 107 -16.55 -3.92 -2.80
C LEU A 107 -15.25 -3.29 -3.28
N CYS A 108 -14.17 -3.50 -2.53
CA CYS A 108 -12.88 -2.88 -2.82
C CYS A 108 -12.20 -3.49 -4.04
N GLY A 109 -12.44 -4.79 -4.31
CA GLY A 109 -11.75 -5.52 -5.38
C GLY A 109 -10.25 -5.61 -5.19
N GLU A 110 -9.54 -6.22 -6.14
CA GLU A 110 -8.08 -6.37 -6.13
C GLU A 110 -7.42 -5.31 -6.99
N GLY A 111 -6.43 -4.62 -6.43
CA GLY A 111 -5.55 -3.70 -7.14
C GLY A 111 -4.30 -4.40 -7.68
N ARG A 112 -3.42 -3.61 -8.29
CA ARG A 112 -2.20 -4.11 -8.96
C ARG A 112 -0.93 -4.03 -8.12
N ILE A 113 -1.00 -3.44 -6.94
CA ILE A 113 0.16 -3.22 -6.08
C ILE A 113 0.02 -4.10 -4.85
N GLN A 114 1.11 -4.80 -4.55
CA GLN A 114 1.26 -5.56 -3.31
C GLN A 114 2.59 -5.15 -2.67
N ILE A 115 2.55 -4.75 -1.41
CA ILE A 115 3.72 -4.33 -0.65
C ILE A 115 3.84 -5.26 0.55
N ARG A 116 5.06 -5.68 0.83
CA ARG A 116 5.40 -6.50 1.99
C ARG A 116 6.55 -5.86 2.72
N THR A 117 6.38 -5.61 4.01
CA THR A 117 7.46 -5.18 4.88
C THR A 117 7.79 -6.30 5.85
N ILE A 118 9.06 -6.47 6.14
CA ILE A 118 9.56 -7.52 7.05
C ILE A 118 10.42 -6.84 8.12
N GLY A 119 10.09 -7.04 9.37
CA GLY A 119 10.80 -6.50 10.52
C GLY A 119 10.49 -7.31 11.77
N TYR A 120 10.01 -6.68 12.84
CA TYR A 120 9.50 -7.36 14.05
C TYR A 120 8.16 -8.08 13.85
N GLY A 121 7.72 -8.21 12.62
CA GLY A 121 6.52 -8.84 12.10
C GLY A 121 6.50 -8.67 10.60
N GLU A 122 5.36 -8.90 9.99
CA GLU A 122 5.13 -8.69 8.56
C GLU A 122 3.95 -7.75 8.39
N SER A 123 4.10 -6.72 7.55
CA SER A 123 2.96 -5.94 7.10
C SER A 123 2.69 -6.26 5.64
N GLN A 124 1.41 -6.49 5.34
CA GLN A 124 0.90 -6.74 4.00
C GLN A 124 -0.01 -5.58 3.62
N ILE A 125 0.36 -4.83 2.59
CA ILE A 125 -0.33 -3.65 2.15
C ILE A 125 -0.68 -3.84 0.68
N ASP A 126 -1.96 -4.09 0.42
CA ASP A 126 -2.46 -4.39 -0.90
C ASP A 126 -3.32 -3.22 -1.40
N ALA A 127 -3.00 -2.67 -2.57
CA ALA A 127 -3.90 -1.74 -3.23
C ALA A 127 -5.20 -2.46 -3.59
N THR A 128 -6.30 -1.73 -3.55
CA THR A 128 -7.60 -2.23 -4.04
C THR A 128 -7.89 -1.73 -5.46
N ALA A 129 -8.98 -2.15 -6.07
CA ALA A 129 -9.45 -1.59 -7.33
C ALA A 129 -9.96 -0.15 -7.18
N LEU A 130 -10.33 0.27 -5.96
CA LEU A 130 -10.75 1.63 -5.67
C LEU A 130 -9.56 2.55 -5.50
N ARG A 131 -9.69 3.76 -6.03
CA ARG A 131 -8.63 4.77 -5.93
C ARG A 131 -8.37 5.17 -4.48
N HIS A 132 -7.09 5.20 -4.08
CA HIS A 132 -6.62 5.59 -2.74
C HIS A 132 -7.14 4.69 -1.61
N VAL A 133 -7.60 3.48 -1.91
CA VAL A 133 -8.01 2.50 -0.90
C VAL A 133 -7.00 1.37 -0.83
N TRP A 134 -6.47 1.17 0.36
CA TRP A 134 -5.47 0.16 0.68
C TRP A 134 -5.99 -0.79 1.74
N HIS A 135 -5.78 -2.09 1.56
CA HIS A 135 -6.03 -3.09 2.58
C HIS A 135 -4.72 -3.37 3.30
N VAL A 136 -4.65 -3.04 4.57
CA VAL A 136 -3.46 -3.16 5.42
C VAL A 136 -3.68 -4.24 6.44
N ARG A 137 -2.72 -5.18 6.53
CA ARG A 137 -2.69 -6.24 7.54
C ARG A 137 -1.31 -6.30 8.17
N CYS A 138 -1.25 -6.21 9.49
CA CYS A 138 -0.03 -6.40 10.25
C CYS A 138 -0.10 -7.72 11.00
N LEU A 139 0.93 -8.52 10.87
CA LEU A 139 1.05 -9.85 11.46
C LEU A 139 2.22 -9.87 12.44
N ASP A 140 2.08 -10.60 13.53
CA ASP A 140 3.18 -10.89 14.44
C ASP A 140 4.16 -11.92 13.84
N THR A 141 5.22 -12.24 14.58
CA THR A 141 6.23 -13.23 14.17
C THR A 141 5.69 -14.66 14.04
N LEU A 142 4.55 -14.95 14.65
CA LEU A 142 3.85 -16.25 14.57
C LEU A 142 2.73 -16.24 13.50
N LYS A 143 2.63 -15.16 12.70
CA LYS A 143 1.59 -14.92 11.70
C LYS A 143 0.20 -14.70 12.30
N GLY A 144 0.11 -14.36 13.58
CA GLY A 144 -1.12 -13.88 14.21
C GLY A 144 -1.47 -12.47 13.72
N LEU A 145 -2.74 -12.23 13.41
CA LEU A 145 -3.23 -10.92 12.94
C LEU A 145 -3.25 -9.93 14.11
N LEU A 146 -2.45 -8.86 14.01
CA LEU A 146 -2.39 -7.76 14.98
C LEU A 146 -3.29 -6.61 14.58
N LEU A 147 -3.33 -6.28 13.29
CA LEU A 147 -4.10 -5.18 12.72
C LEU A 147 -4.64 -5.58 11.36
N GLU A 148 -5.90 -5.25 11.12
CA GLU A 148 -6.50 -5.25 9.80
C GLU A 148 -7.29 -3.97 9.61
N SER A 149 -7.00 -3.21 8.55
CA SER A 149 -7.66 -1.96 8.24
C SER A 149 -7.82 -1.73 6.74
N TYR A 150 -8.81 -0.91 6.38
CA TYR A 150 -8.84 -0.23 5.10
C TYR A 150 -8.40 1.22 5.31
N GLU A 151 -7.36 1.64 4.60
CA GLU A 151 -6.84 3.00 4.65
C GLU A 151 -7.20 3.74 3.37
N ILE A 152 -7.82 4.90 3.53
CA ILE A 152 -8.22 5.79 2.44
C ILE A 152 -7.23 6.95 2.42
N CYS A 153 -6.20 6.84 1.60
CA CYS A 153 -5.11 7.82 1.49
C CYS A 153 -4.34 7.63 0.18
N PRO A 154 -3.59 8.62 -0.31
CA PRO A 154 -2.75 8.46 -1.50
C PRO A 154 -1.74 7.32 -1.37
N LEU A 155 -1.01 7.26 -0.26
CA LEU A 155 -0.15 6.13 0.14
C LEU A 155 -0.22 5.95 1.65
N PRO A 156 -0.32 4.71 2.17
CA PRO A 156 -0.25 4.43 3.60
C PRO A 156 1.08 4.90 4.20
N GLU A 157 1.04 5.41 5.42
CA GLU A 157 2.23 5.89 6.13
C GLU A 157 3.28 4.79 6.31
N LEU A 158 2.84 3.54 6.52
CA LEU A 158 3.71 2.37 6.63
C LEU A 158 4.57 2.09 5.38
N VAL A 159 4.26 2.71 4.25
CA VAL A 159 5.01 2.56 2.98
C VAL A 159 6.05 3.66 2.81
N LEU A 160 5.90 4.73 3.56
CA LEU A 160 6.77 5.90 3.45
C LEU A 160 8.01 5.74 4.34
N ALA A 161 9.19 6.00 3.76
CA ALA A 161 10.41 6.15 4.55
C ALA A 161 10.26 7.32 5.53
N ALA A 162 10.51 7.06 6.81
CA ALA A 162 10.40 8.09 7.84
C ALA A 162 11.50 9.17 7.65
N PRO A 163 11.20 10.45 7.93
CA PRO A 163 12.17 11.52 7.76
C PRO A 163 13.48 11.29 8.55
N GLU A 164 13.38 10.72 9.75
CA GLU A 164 14.52 10.41 10.61
C GLU A 164 15.40 9.33 9.97
N ASP A 165 14.80 8.28 9.42
CA ASP A 165 15.53 7.18 8.75
C ASP A 165 16.18 7.66 7.45
N LEU A 166 15.56 8.60 6.73
CA LEU A 166 16.15 9.23 5.56
C LEU A 166 17.41 10.03 5.92
N LEU A 167 17.39 10.78 7.04
CA LEU A 167 18.54 11.55 7.52
C LEU A 167 19.68 10.63 7.96
N ASP A 168 19.40 9.56 8.69
CA ASP A 168 20.40 8.55 9.08
C ASP A 168 21.03 7.89 7.85
N SER A 169 20.19 7.51 6.87
CA SER A 169 20.68 6.92 5.62
C SER A 169 21.56 7.87 4.83
N LEU A 170 21.23 9.16 4.77
CA LEU A 170 22.04 10.18 4.11
C LEU A 170 23.42 10.30 4.77
N GLN A 171 23.49 10.37 6.10
CA GLN A 171 24.75 10.45 6.83
C GLN A 171 25.61 9.21 6.57
N ARG A 172 25.04 8.01 6.63
CA ARG A 172 25.76 6.76 6.36
C ARG A 172 26.26 6.65 4.91
N LEU A 173 25.48 7.16 3.95
CA LEU A 173 25.91 7.22 2.55
C LEU A 173 27.11 8.16 2.37
N ASP A 174 27.11 9.33 3.00
CA ASP A 174 28.22 10.27 2.97
C ASP A 174 29.51 9.64 3.54
N GLU A 175 29.44 8.90 4.64
CA GLU A 175 30.57 8.17 5.21
C GLU A 175 31.12 7.14 4.23
N VAL A 176 30.27 6.33 3.60
CA VAL A 176 30.68 5.32 2.61
C VAL A 176 31.32 5.99 1.38
N CYS A 177 30.74 7.06 0.87
CA CYS A 177 31.31 7.81 -0.24
C CYS A 177 32.68 8.41 0.11
N GLY A 178 32.85 8.92 1.33
CA GLY A 178 34.12 9.43 1.84
C GLY A 178 35.20 8.35 1.88
N TRP A 179 34.90 7.14 2.32
CA TRP A 179 35.84 6.00 2.32
C TRP A 179 36.25 5.58 0.91
N LEU A 180 35.26 5.51 -0.02
CA LEU A 180 35.55 5.15 -1.41
C LEU A 180 36.37 6.20 -2.15
N ALA A 181 36.28 7.46 -1.79
CA ALA A 181 37.06 8.55 -2.40
C ALA A 181 38.51 8.66 -1.83
N SER A 182 38.76 8.06 -0.67
CA SER A 182 40.05 8.10 0.01
C SER A 182 40.93 6.87 -0.23
N GLY A 183 40.43 5.86 -0.93
CA GLY A 183 41.15 4.61 -1.28
C GLY A 183 41.54 4.60 -2.76
#